data_b2ca28c01097d6e7a6b58ee8efc4303d
#
_entry.id   b2ca28c01097d6e7a6b58ee8efc4303d
#
_cell.length_a   1.000
_cell.length_b   1.000
_cell.length_c   1.000
_cell.angle_alpha   90.00
_cell.angle_beta   90.00
_cell.angle_gamma   90.00
#
_symmetry.space_group_name_H-M   'P 1'
#
loop_
_entity.id
_entity.type
_entity.pdbx_description
1 polymer ?
#
loop_
_entity_poly.entity_id
_entity_poly.type
_entity_poly.pdbx_seq_one_letter_code
_entity_poly.pdbx_strand_id
1 'polypeptide(L)'
;MTLRRLFAATTLALAATAIAGCSGAPSEDDDASAGSNQAATIARPPQFVILAFDGSYNLPFWRESRAFAASNNLKFTYFISGVYFIPNAAKAGYVGPRNGAGKSAIGWGGTAAEIAERYEEVRLAAAAGHEIASHANGHFDGSSWSESDWNSEFDQFDKIMFEGVGVRAPRLGFGARDVVGFRAPQLGHSPGLFRTLPNKSYAYDTSKSDAANYWPEKNNGVWNFPLARLRIVGSNKATLSMDYNFYVADSRGEPNAANKETYKKQMIDTYMAYFQANYFGNRAPLHIGHHFSKWNGGAYWEAMQAFAKRVCGQPEVKCGTYKDLVKFVEENKDKRRELQAGSFTQLPRPPGAASSALEDVPESEIAGTAEDHAAHDDNEANE
;
A
#
# COMPACT_ATOMS: atom_id res chain seq x y z
N MET A 1 26.04 45.69 34.54
CA MET A 1 27.49 45.50 34.32
C MET A 1 27.70 45.06 32.89
N THR A 2 27.91 45.96 32.10
CA THR A 2 28.61 46.23 30.87
C THR A 2 29.92 45.48 30.69
N LEU A 3 30.14 44.83 29.54
CA LEU A 3 31.37 45.03 28.75
C LEU A 3 31.18 44.60 27.30
N ARG A 4 31.29 45.57 26.41
CA ARG A 4 31.53 45.50 24.96
C ARG A 4 33.02 45.30 24.68
N ARG A 5 33.37 44.67 23.54
CA ARG A 5 34.51 45.01 22.62
C ARG A 5 34.32 44.17 21.36
N LEU A 6 34.09 44.74 20.22
CA LEU A 6 34.71 45.64 19.23
C LEU A 6 35.88 45.00 18.43
N PHE A 7 35.62 44.84 17.12
CA PHE A 7 36.40 45.10 15.90
C PHE A 7 37.75 44.38 15.62
N ALA A 8 37.85 43.81 14.40
CA ALA A 8 38.78 44.31 13.40
C ALA A 8 38.50 43.68 12.02
N ALA A 9 38.26 44.56 11.07
CA ALA A 9 38.28 44.28 9.63
C ALA A 9 39.72 44.52 9.12
N THR A 10 40.16 43.69 8.16
CA THR A 10 41.36 44.00 7.39
C THR A 10 41.09 43.71 5.90
N THR A 11 40.96 44.79 5.18
CA THR A 11 41.05 44.88 3.71
C THR A 11 42.53 44.96 3.32
N LEU A 12 42.96 44.24 2.27
CA LEU A 12 44.10 44.67 1.48
C LEU A 12 43.95 44.35 0.00
N ALA A 13 44.41 45.28 -0.78
CA ALA A 13 44.11 45.62 -2.15
C ALA A 13 44.97 44.88 -3.21
N LEU A 14 44.45 45.05 -4.43
CA LEU A 14 44.98 44.87 -5.78
C LEU A 14 46.50 44.93 -5.98
N ALA A 15 46.99 44.07 -6.90
CA ALA A 15 47.99 44.48 -7.87
C ALA A 15 47.74 43.75 -9.21
N ALA A 16 47.48 44.56 -10.23
CA ALA A 16 47.41 44.18 -11.62
C ALA A 16 48.82 44.30 -12.23
N THR A 17 49.26 43.33 -13.00
CA THR A 17 50.39 43.48 -13.95
C THR A 17 49.98 42.90 -15.29
N ALA A 18 49.87 43.76 -16.28
CA ALA A 18 49.74 43.40 -17.69
C ALA A 18 51.14 43.25 -18.30
N ILE A 19 51.36 42.16 -19.07
CA ILE A 19 52.41 42.13 -20.10
C ILE A 19 51.84 41.53 -21.38
N ALA A 20 52.11 42.26 -22.46
CA ALA A 20 51.65 42.00 -23.80
C ALA A 20 52.53 41.00 -24.57
N GLY A 21 51.93 40.29 -25.51
CA GLY A 21 52.47 39.99 -26.82
C GLY A 21 53.23 38.71 -27.02
N CYS A 22 52.69 37.82 -27.81
CA CYS A 22 53.24 37.43 -29.11
C CYS A 22 52.34 36.39 -29.80
N SER A 23 52.13 36.70 -31.05
CA SER A 23 51.43 35.90 -32.08
C SER A 23 52.07 34.53 -32.31
N GLY A 24 51.22 33.51 -32.45
CA GLY A 24 51.56 32.17 -32.98
C GLY A 24 50.32 31.55 -33.58
N ALA A 25 50.37 31.23 -34.87
CA ALA A 25 49.30 30.69 -35.70
C ALA A 25 48.92 29.23 -35.36
N PRO A 26 47.84 28.68 -35.92
CA PRO A 26 47.00 27.64 -35.31
C PRO A 26 47.57 26.23 -35.49
N SER A 27 47.50 25.40 -34.50
CA SER A 27 47.54 23.95 -34.62
C SER A 27 46.13 23.41 -34.42
N GLU A 28 45.71 22.71 -35.46
CA GLU A 28 44.52 21.88 -35.50
C GLU A 28 44.57 20.76 -34.49
N ASP A 29 43.37 20.24 -34.15
CA ASP A 29 43.10 18.98 -33.49
C ASP A 29 43.27 18.96 -31.96
N ASP A 30 42.20 19.38 -31.29
CA ASP A 30 41.71 18.66 -30.10
C ASP A 30 40.20 18.49 -30.20
N ASP A 31 39.84 17.37 -30.83
CA ASP A 31 38.48 16.83 -30.84
C ASP A 31 38.15 16.41 -29.40
N ALA A 32 37.73 17.39 -28.60
CA ALA A 32 37.14 17.13 -27.31
C ALA A 32 35.80 16.39 -27.53
N SER A 33 35.94 15.08 -27.72
CA SER A 33 34.84 14.13 -27.57
C SER A 33 34.08 14.47 -26.27
N ALA A 34 33.06 15.29 -26.38
CA ALA A 34 32.02 15.41 -25.37
C ALA A 34 31.36 14.04 -25.26
N GLY A 35 31.95 13.20 -24.46
CA GLY A 35 31.34 11.93 -24.04
C GLY A 35 29.98 12.27 -23.46
N SER A 36 28.95 12.12 -24.28
CA SER A 36 27.58 12.07 -23.77
C SER A 36 27.52 10.86 -22.83
N ASN A 37 27.59 11.11 -21.54
CA ASN A 37 27.18 10.14 -20.52
C ASN A 37 25.67 9.91 -20.74
N GLN A 38 25.33 9.13 -21.76
CA GLN A 38 24.03 8.52 -21.86
C GLN A 38 23.92 7.62 -20.63
N ALA A 39 23.20 8.10 -19.61
CA ALA A 39 22.87 7.26 -18.47
C ALA A 39 22.27 5.96 -19.04
N ALA A 40 22.86 4.82 -18.68
CA ALA A 40 22.41 3.54 -19.18
C ALA A 40 20.92 3.38 -18.89
N THR A 41 20.09 3.30 -19.92
CA THR A 41 18.66 3.09 -19.77
C THR A 41 18.41 1.64 -19.36
N ILE A 42 17.71 1.45 -18.27
CA ILE A 42 17.28 0.11 -17.84
C ILE A 42 16.09 -0.36 -18.69
N ALA A 43 15.81 -1.67 -18.67
CA ALA A 43 14.60 -2.20 -19.28
C ALA A 43 13.35 -1.62 -18.58
N ARG A 44 12.33 -1.22 -19.37
CA ARG A 44 11.07 -0.72 -18.80
C ARG A 44 10.40 -1.81 -17.97
N PRO A 45 10.05 -1.53 -16.69
CA PRO A 45 9.40 -2.50 -15.83
C PRO A 45 7.92 -2.69 -16.22
N PRO A 46 7.31 -3.83 -15.88
CA PRO A 46 5.86 -3.96 -15.97
C PRO A 46 5.18 -2.98 -15.02
N GLN A 47 3.97 -2.53 -15.37
CA GLN A 47 3.12 -1.78 -14.46
C GLN A 47 2.42 -2.74 -13.52
N PHE A 48 2.87 -2.80 -12.28
CA PHE A 48 2.15 -3.56 -11.25
C PHE A 48 0.90 -2.81 -10.81
N VAL A 49 -0.20 -3.54 -10.71
CA VAL A 49 -1.46 -3.11 -10.10
C VAL A 49 -1.80 -4.13 -9.03
N ILE A 50 -1.66 -3.74 -7.77
CA ILE A 50 -1.94 -4.60 -6.63
C ILE A 50 -3.27 -4.17 -6.02
N LEU A 51 -4.23 -5.10 -6.04
CA LEU A 51 -5.53 -4.94 -5.42
C LEU A 51 -5.59 -5.85 -4.20
N ALA A 52 -5.91 -5.30 -3.05
CA ALA A 52 -5.93 -6.02 -1.79
C ALA A 52 -7.22 -5.76 -1.01
N PHE A 53 -7.61 -6.73 -0.17
CA PHE A 53 -8.76 -6.60 0.73
C PHE A 53 -8.30 -6.75 2.17
N ASP A 54 -8.84 -5.90 3.04
CA ASP A 54 -8.66 -5.96 4.48
C ASP A 54 -9.89 -6.58 5.15
N GLY A 55 -9.72 -7.23 6.30
CA GLY A 55 -10.79 -7.78 7.12
C GLY A 55 -11.13 -9.23 6.84
N SER A 56 -11.95 -9.51 5.84
CA SER A 56 -12.30 -10.87 5.38
C SER A 56 -13.37 -11.63 6.18
N TYR A 57 -14.30 -10.94 6.85
CA TYR A 57 -15.40 -11.58 7.58
C TYR A 57 -16.43 -12.21 6.64
N ASN A 58 -16.89 -11.48 5.64
CA ASN A 58 -18.09 -11.76 4.86
C ASN A 58 -17.88 -12.88 3.82
N LEU A 59 -18.54 -14.03 4.00
CA LEU A 59 -18.45 -15.20 3.11
C LEU A 59 -18.92 -14.93 1.67
N PRO A 60 -20.03 -14.24 1.42
CA PRO A 60 -20.43 -13.81 0.07
C PRO A 60 -19.34 -13.03 -0.65
N PHE A 61 -18.64 -12.13 0.00
CA PHE A 61 -17.59 -11.30 -0.63
C PHE A 61 -16.34 -12.11 -0.96
N TRP A 62 -16.00 -13.12 -0.17
CA TRP A 62 -14.97 -14.09 -0.54
C TRP A 62 -15.29 -14.75 -1.88
N ARG A 63 -16.52 -15.25 -2.04
CA ARG A 63 -16.97 -15.94 -3.24
C ARG A 63 -17.03 -14.99 -4.45
N GLU A 64 -17.59 -13.80 -4.25
CA GLU A 64 -17.69 -12.78 -5.29
C GLU A 64 -16.31 -12.31 -5.77
N SER A 65 -15.39 -11.97 -4.85
CA SER A 65 -14.05 -11.50 -5.21
C SER A 65 -13.24 -12.57 -5.95
N ARG A 66 -13.28 -13.83 -5.49
CA ARG A 66 -12.60 -14.93 -6.17
C ARG A 66 -13.19 -15.21 -7.57
N ALA A 67 -14.52 -15.21 -7.70
CA ALA A 67 -15.18 -15.39 -8.99
C ALA A 67 -14.82 -14.25 -9.97
N PHE A 68 -14.82 -13.00 -9.48
CA PHE A 68 -14.38 -11.84 -10.26
C PHE A 68 -12.92 -11.98 -10.72
N ALA A 69 -12.02 -12.36 -9.82
CA ALA A 69 -10.61 -12.55 -10.12
C ALA A 69 -10.39 -13.64 -11.19
N ALA A 70 -11.06 -14.78 -11.03
CA ALA A 70 -10.99 -15.88 -11.99
C ALA A 70 -11.46 -15.46 -13.40
N SER A 71 -12.58 -14.73 -13.47
CA SER A 71 -13.17 -14.26 -14.74
C SER A 71 -12.32 -13.19 -15.46
N ASN A 72 -11.43 -12.50 -14.74
CA ASN A 72 -10.60 -11.42 -15.28
C ASN A 72 -9.10 -11.72 -15.23
N ASN A 73 -8.71 -12.97 -14.92
CA ASN A 73 -7.32 -13.43 -14.83
C ASN A 73 -6.41 -12.53 -13.98
N LEU A 74 -6.89 -12.16 -12.80
CA LEU A 74 -6.13 -11.35 -11.84
C LEU A 74 -6.02 -12.06 -10.49
N LYS A 75 -5.15 -11.57 -9.61
CA LYS A 75 -4.95 -12.08 -8.26
C LYS A 75 -5.09 -10.96 -7.25
N PHE A 76 -5.68 -11.28 -6.10
CA PHE A 76 -5.79 -10.38 -4.96
C PHE A 76 -4.83 -10.79 -3.84
N THR A 77 -4.48 -9.84 -2.97
CA THR A 77 -3.93 -10.10 -1.64
C THR A 77 -5.04 -9.88 -0.61
N TYR A 78 -5.27 -10.86 0.26
CA TYR A 78 -6.23 -10.77 1.35
C TYR A 78 -5.49 -10.62 2.68
N PHE A 79 -5.64 -9.46 3.33
CA PHE A 79 -5.14 -9.19 4.67
C PHE A 79 -6.18 -9.64 5.68
N ILE A 80 -5.90 -10.72 6.39
CA ILE A 80 -6.86 -11.41 7.25
C ILE A 80 -6.78 -10.91 8.68
N SER A 81 -7.93 -10.56 9.28
CA SER A 81 -8.08 -10.31 10.71
C SER A 81 -8.38 -11.61 11.46
N GLY A 82 -7.48 -12.03 12.36
CA GLY A 82 -7.53 -13.34 13.02
C GLY A 82 -8.80 -13.61 13.84
N VAL A 83 -9.40 -12.59 14.48
CA VAL A 83 -10.61 -12.78 15.31
C VAL A 83 -11.81 -13.31 14.53
N TYR A 84 -11.85 -13.13 13.23
CA TYR A 84 -12.90 -13.71 12.38
C TYR A 84 -12.81 -15.24 12.24
N PHE A 85 -11.72 -15.84 12.74
CA PHE A 85 -11.51 -17.29 12.81
C PHE A 85 -11.68 -17.84 14.22
N ILE A 86 -12.21 -17.03 15.15
CA ILE A 86 -12.54 -17.42 16.53
C ILE A 86 -14.06 -17.43 16.71
N PRO A 87 -14.67 -18.57 17.14
CA PRO A 87 -16.10 -18.59 17.43
C PRO A 87 -16.48 -17.62 18.56
N ASN A 88 -17.68 -17.04 18.50
CA ASN A 88 -18.18 -16.16 19.56
C ASN A 88 -18.08 -16.78 20.96
N ALA A 89 -18.30 -18.11 21.07
CA ALA A 89 -18.19 -18.85 22.33
C ALA A 89 -16.75 -18.95 22.86
N ALA A 90 -15.74 -18.80 22.00
CA ALA A 90 -14.33 -18.95 22.36
C ALA A 90 -13.55 -17.62 22.38
N LYS A 91 -14.22 -16.49 22.29
CA LYS A 91 -13.61 -15.15 22.22
C LYS A 91 -12.57 -14.87 23.33
N ALA A 92 -12.79 -15.41 24.54
CA ALA A 92 -11.84 -15.27 25.65
C ALA A 92 -10.46 -15.91 25.39
N GLY A 93 -10.31 -16.72 24.34
CA GLY A 93 -9.04 -17.31 23.93
C GLY A 93 -8.11 -16.34 23.18
N TYR A 94 -8.57 -15.11 22.88
CA TYR A 94 -7.75 -14.03 22.36
C TYR A 94 -7.62 -12.90 23.39
N VAL A 95 -6.40 -12.37 23.52
CA VAL A 95 -6.08 -11.25 24.40
C VAL A 95 -5.24 -10.27 23.59
N GLY A 96 -5.91 -9.25 23.02
CA GLY A 96 -5.21 -8.18 22.27
C GLY A 96 -4.27 -7.40 23.16
N PRO A 97 -3.13 -6.91 22.63
CA PRO A 97 -2.20 -6.08 23.39
C PRO A 97 -2.91 -4.92 24.08
N ARG A 98 -2.64 -4.73 25.37
CA ARG A 98 -3.26 -3.69 26.23
C ARG A 98 -4.78 -3.78 26.37
N ASN A 99 -5.37 -4.89 25.93
CA ASN A 99 -6.80 -5.15 26.04
C ASN A 99 -7.07 -6.39 26.90
N GLY A 100 -8.27 -6.49 27.42
CA GLY A 100 -8.70 -7.68 28.17
C GLY A 100 -9.02 -8.85 27.25
N ALA A 101 -9.11 -10.06 27.83
CA ALA A 101 -9.54 -11.25 27.10
C ALA A 101 -10.92 -11.06 26.46
N GLY A 102 -11.08 -11.54 25.23
CA GLY A 102 -12.35 -11.48 24.51
C GLY A 102 -12.77 -10.07 24.10
N LYS A 103 -11.80 -9.19 23.80
CA LYS A 103 -12.04 -7.86 23.23
C LYS A 103 -11.56 -7.82 21.79
N SER A 104 -12.33 -7.15 20.93
CA SER A 104 -12.05 -6.90 19.52
C SER A 104 -12.77 -5.62 19.10
N ALA A 105 -12.18 -4.82 18.19
CA ALA A 105 -12.81 -3.64 17.61
C ALA A 105 -13.78 -3.98 16.46
N ILE A 106 -13.72 -5.20 15.91
CA ILE A 106 -14.46 -5.62 14.69
C ILE A 106 -15.38 -6.85 14.91
N GLY A 107 -15.67 -7.23 16.14
CA GLY A 107 -16.49 -8.42 16.41
C GLY A 107 -15.73 -9.73 16.32
N TRP A 108 -16.41 -10.83 15.95
CA TRP A 108 -15.90 -12.22 16.04
C TRP A 108 -16.43 -13.06 14.88
N GLY A 109 -15.84 -14.24 14.67
CA GLY A 109 -16.13 -15.11 13.55
C GLY A 109 -17.51 -15.82 13.52
N GLY A 110 -18.37 -15.60 14.51
CA GLY A 110 -19.69 -16.23 14.55
C GLY A 110 -19.68 -17.65 15.10
N THR A 111 -20.30 -18.57 14.40
CA THR A 111 -20.41 -20.00 14.76
C THR A 111 -19.20 -20.81 14.26
N ALA A 112 -19.00 -21.99 14.83
CA ALA A 112 -17.96 -22.92 14.35
C ALA A 112 -18.17 -23.33 12.86
N ALA A 113 -19.41 -23.37 12.39
CA ALA A 113 -19.73 -23.69 11.00
C ALA A 113 -19.30 -22.56 10.06
N GLU A 114 -19.61 -21.30 10.38
CA GLU A 114 -19.19 -20.13 9.59
C GLU A 114 -17.66 -20.01 9.54
N ILE A 115 -16.98 -20.33 10.64
CA ILE A 115 -15.51 -20.35 10.68
C ILE A 115 -14.95 -21.46 9.78
N ALA A 116 -15.53 -22.66 9.81
CA ALA A 116 -15.09 -23.73 8.92
C ALA A 116 -15.25 -23.34 7.43
N GLU A 117 -16.36 -22.68 7.06
CA GLU A 117 -16.55 -22.15 5.72
C GLU A 117 -15.52 -21.05 5.39
N ARG A 118 -15.20 -20.16 6.33
CA ARG A 118 -14.23 -19.08 6.11
C ARG A 118 -12.81 -19.64 5.93
N TYR A 119 -12.41 -20.65 6.70
CA TYR A 119 -11.14 -21.35 6.46
C TYR A 119 -11.11 -22.00 5.07
N GLU A 120 -12.25 -22.56 4.61
CA GLU A 120 -12.33 -23.14 3.26
C GLU A 120 -12.18 -22.06 2.17
N GLU A 121 -12.77 -20.87 2.34
CA GLU A 121 -12.59 -19.75 1.42
C GLU A 121 -11.12 -19.30 1.35
N VAL A 122 -10.43 -19.23 2.49
CA VAL A 122 -8.99 -18.93 2.55
C VAL A 122 -8.17 -19.99 1.81
N ARG A 123 -8.47 -21.29 2.05
CA ARG A 123 -7.81 -22.39 1.37
C ARG A 123 -8.01 -22.33 -0.16
N LEU A 124 -9.24 -22.08 -0.60
CA LEU A 124 -9.58 -21.94 -2.01
C LEU A 124 -8.91 -20.72 -2.66
N ALA A 125 -8.83 -19.59 -1.95
CA ALA A 125 -8.14 -18.40 -2.41
C ALA A 125 -6.64 -18.68 -2.61
N ALA A 126 -5.99 -19.28 -1.61
CA ALA A 126 -4.58 -19.65 -1.69
C ALA A 126 -4.32 -20.65 -2.84
N ALA A 127 -5.15 -21.68 -2.97
CA ALA A 127 -5.04 -22.68 -4.05
C ALA A 127 -5.25 -22.06 -5.45
N ALA A 128 -6.04 -21.00 -5.55
CA ALA A 128 -6.23 -20.24 -6.79
C ALA A 128 -5.08 -19.25 -7.08
N GLY A 129 -4.05 -19.16 -6.22
CA GLY A 129 -2.88 -18.30 -6.38
C GLY A 129 -3.10 -16.88 -5.89
N HIS A 130 -4.13 -16.61 -5.10
CA HIS A 130 -4.24 -15.39 -4.32
C HIS A 130 -3.26 -15.41 -3.14
N GLU A 131 -2.87 -14.25 -2.67
CA GLU A 131 -2.02 -14.14 -1.48
C GLU A 131 -2.87 -14.00 -0.23
N ILE A 132 -2.47 -14.70 0.83
CA ILE A 132 -2.97 -14.52 2.18
C ILE A 132 -1.90 -13.80 2.98
N ALA A 133 -2.28 -12.69 3.61
CA ALA A 133 -1.42 -11.81 4.38
C ALA A 133 -2.08 -11.51 5.75
N SER A 134 -1.36 -10.93 6.68
CA SER A 134 -1.86 -10.65 8.02
C SER A 134 -2.38 -9.22 8.17
N HIS A 135 -3.56 -9.07 8.76
CA HIS A 135 -4.11 -7.83 9.27
C HIS A 135 -4.26 -7.84 10.80
N ALA A 136 -3.29 -8.46 11.49
CA ALA A 136 -3.33 -8.72 12.92
C ALA A 136 -4.60 -9.51 13.33
N ASN A 137 -5.18 -9.24 14.48
CA ASN A 137 -6.33 -10.01 14.97
C ASN A 137 -7.53 -9.13 15.33
N GLY A 138 -7.45 -8.36 16.42
CA GLY A 138 -8.57 -7.65 17.03
C GLY A 138 -8.86 -6.26 16.45
N HIS A 139 -8.15 -5.88 15.39
CA HIS A 139 -8.27 -4.60 14.69
C HIS A 139 -8.06 -3.37 15.57
N PHE A 140 -7.15 -3.45 16.54
CA PHE A 140 -6.80 -2.34 17.41
C PHE A 140 -5.73 -1.44 16.77
N ASP A 141 -5.79 -0.14 17.05
CA ASP A 141 -4.73 0.79 16.69
C ASP A 141 -3.43 0.44 17.41
N GLY A 142 -2.41 0.08 16.62
CA GLY A 142 -1.07 -0.28 17.11
C GLY A 142 -0.07 0.87 17.17
N SER A 143 -0.48 2.12 16.94
CA SER A 143 0.40 3.29 16.87
C SER A 143 1.24 3.52 18.13
N SER A 144 0.74 3.08 19.28
CA SER A 144 1.43 3.17 20.58
C SER A 144 2.04 1.84 21.05
N TRP A 145 1.93 0.73 20.28
CA TRP A 145 2.38 -0.59 20.71
C TRP A 145 3.90 -0.73 20.73
N SER A 146 4.38 -1.43 21.75
CA SER A 146 5.78 -1.82 21.85
C SER A 146 6.11 -3.01 20.95
N GLU A 147 7.38 -3.32 20.81
CA GLU A 147 7.83 -4.53 20.11
C GLU A 147 7.27 -5.82 20.73
N SER A 148 7.15 -5.89 22.06
CA SER A 148 6.56 -7.05 22.76
C SER A 148 5.06 -7.17 22.48
N ASP A 149 4.33 -6.04 22.36
CA ASP A 149 2.92 -6.03 22.00
C ASP A 149 2.73 -6.63 20.60
N TRP A 150 3.51 -6.16 19.61
CA TRP A 150 3.48 -6.67 18.24
C TRP A 150 3.87 -8.15 18.16
N ASN A 151 4.90 -8.58 18.89
CA ASN A 151 5.28 -9.99 18.95
C ASN A 151 4.13 -10.86 19.46
N SER A 152 3.47 -10.44 20.55
CA SER A 152 2.30 -11.15 21.08
C SER A 152 1.15 -11.23 20.08
N GLU A 153 0.89 -10.14 19.36
CA GLU A 153 -0.19 -10.08 18.37
C GLU A 153 0.07 -11.03 17.20
N PHE A 154 1.29 -11.07 16.67
CA PHE A 154 1.67 -12.01 15.60
C PHE A 154 1.68 -13.47 16.05
N ASP A 155 2.14 -13.76 17.28
CA ASP A 155 2.08 -15.13 17.82
C ASP A 155 0.63 -15.63 17.96
N GLN A 156 -0.29 -14.73 18.35
CA GLN A 156 -1.71 -15.05 18.41
C GLN A 156 -2.31 -15.24 17.03
N PHE A 157 -1.90 -14.43 16.02
CA PHE A 157 -2.33 -14.63 14.63
C PHE A 157 -1.94 -16.00 14.12
N ASP A 158 -0.69 -16.41 14.30
CA ASP A 158 -0.21 -17.73 13.87
C ASP A 158 -0.97 -18.86 14.56
N LYS A 159 -1.19 -18.74 15.87
CA LYS A 159 -1.97 -19.70 16.64
C LYS A 159 -3.41 -19.81 16.12
N ILE A 160 -4.08 -18.68 15.91
CA ILE A 160 -5.47 -18.67 15.42
C ILE A 160 -5.54 -19.32 14.05
N MET A 161 -4.68 -18.91 13.12
CA MET A 161 -4.77 -19.34 11.73
C MET A 161 -4.31 -20.79 11.50
N PHE A 162 -3.35 -21.31 12.27
CA PHE A 162 -2.73 -22.59 11.97
C PHE A 162 -2.96 -23.69 13.04
N GLU A 163 -3.34 -23.32 14.26
CA GLU A 163 -3.72 -24.27 15.33
C GLU A 163 -5.22 -24.21 15.61
N GLY A 164 -5.79 -23.00 15.63
CA GLY A 164 -7.17 -22.67 15.94
C GLY A 164 -7.41 -22.29 17.39
N VAL A 165 -8.47 -21.53 17.62
CA VAL A 165 -8.96 -21.12 18.95
C VAL A 165 -10.46 -21.42 19.02
N GLY A 166 -10.85 -22.34 19.91
CA GLY A 166 -12.24 -22.81 20.03
C GLY A 166 -12.73 -23.71 18.90
N VAL A 167 -12.04 -23.76 17.79
CA VAL A 167 -12.15 -24.69 16.67
C VAL A 167 -10.74 -25.08 16.25
N ARG A 168 -10.57 -26.29 15.76
CA ARG A 168 -9.28 -26.72 15.19
C ARG A 168 -9.12 -26.12 13.79
N ALA A 169 -8.01 -25.44 13.51
CA ALA A 169 -7.69 -24.98 12.17
C ALA A 169 -7.50 -26.17 11.21
N PRO A 170 -8.07 -26.14 10.03
CA PRO A 170 -7.82 -27.14 9.00
C PRO A 170 -6.44 -26.94 8.35
N ARG A 171 -6.00 -27.89 7.54
CA ARG A 171 -4.83 -27.68 6.69
C ARG A 171 -5.17 -26.74 5.54
N LEU A 172 -4.49 -25.59 5.49
CA LEU A 172 -4.73 -24.53 4.50
C LEU A 172 -3.96 -24.75 3.18
N GLY A 173 -2.97 -25.66 3.15
CA GLY A 173 -2.06 -25.84 2.03
C GLY A 173 -0.86 -24.88 2.05
N PHE A 174 -0.79 -24.02 3.05
CA PHE A 174 0.34 -23.13 3.34
C PHE A 174 0.50 -23.02 4.87
N GLY A 175 1.62 -22.49 5.37
CA GLY A 175 1.91 -22.34 6.79
C GLY A 175 2.22 -20.90 7.18
N ALA A 176 2.52 -20.66 8.46
CA ALA A 176 2.82 -19.33 8.99
C ALA A 176 3.97 -18.62 8.23
N ARG A 177 4.99 -19.37 7.80
CA ARG A 177 6.12 -18.80 7.03
C ARG A 177 5.75 -18.35 5.62
N ASP A 178 4.61 -18.76 5.11
CA ASP A 178 4.10 -18.35 3.80
C ASP A 178 3.30 -17.05 3.89
N VAL A 179 2.93 -16.60 5.11
CA VAL A 179 2.31 -15.30 5.37
C VAL A 179 3.44 -14.29 5.53
N VAL A 180 3.81 -13.66 4.42
CA VAL A 180 4.98 -12.75 4.36
C VAL A 180 4.61 -11.27 4.27
N GLY A 181 3.34 -10.93 4.29
CA GLY A 181 2.82 -9.59 4.17
C GLY A 181 2.04 -9.14 5.38
N PHE A 182 2.14 -7.85 5.69
CA PHE A 182 1.43 -7.22 6.79
C PHE A 182 0.85 -5.86 6.41
N ARG A 183 -0.35 -5.59 6.92
CA ARG A 183 -0.96 -4.26 7.02
C ARG A 183 -1.50 -4.07 8.42
N ALA A 184 -1.10 -2.98 9.11
CA ALA A 184 -1.60 -2.66 10.43
C ALA A 184 -3.07 -2.24 10.34
N PRO A 185 -3.94 -2.73 11.24
CA PRO A 185 -5.28 -2.18 11.41
C PRO A 185 -5.25 -0.67 11.57
N GLN A 186 -6.21 0.02 10.96
CA GLN A 186 -6.31 1.50 11.01
C GLN A 186 -5.03 2.21 10.53
N LEU A 187 -4.14 1.50 9.81
CA LEU A 187 -2.79 1.92 9.45
C LEU A 187 -1.92 2.32 10.68
N GLY A 188 -2.38 1.97 11.88
CA GLY A 188 -1.75 2.31 13.16
C GLY A 188 -0.45 1.55 13.37
N HIS A 189 0.68 2.20 13.13
CA HIS A 189 2.00 1.61 13.22
C HIS A 189 2.93 2.35 14.16
N SER A 190 3.88 1.64 14.75
CA SER A 190 4.85 2.17 15.71
C SER A 190 6.29 1.75 15.32
N PRO A 191 7.32 2.39 15.89
CA PRO A 191 8.68 1.88 15.76
C PRO A 191 8.85 0.43 16.23
N GLY A 192 8.00 -0.04 17.16
CA GLY A 192 7.96 -1.43 17.61
C GLY A 192 7.61 -2.40 16.50
N LEU A 193 6.62 -2.07 15.65
CA LEU A 193 6.23 -2.87 14.48
C LEU A 193 7.43 -3.14 13.57
N PHE A 194 8.13 -2.09 13.15
CA PHE A 194 9.23 -2.21 12.19
C PHE A 194 10.49 -2.93 12.74
N ARG A 195 10.58 -3.10 14.06
CA ARG A 195 11.58 -4.01 14.68
C ARG A 195 11.09 -5.44 14.74
N THR A 196 9.79 -5.66 14.87
CA THR A 196 9.17 -7.00 14.96
C THR A 196 9.08 -7.70 13.60
N LEU A 197 8.67 -7.00 12.55
CA LEU A 197 8.39 -7.58 11.24
C LEU A 197 9.53 -8.45 10.69
N PRO A 198 10.81 -8.01 10.66
CA PRO A 198 11.90 -8.83 10.15
C PRO A 198 12.15 -10.09 10.99
N ASN A 199 11.94 -10.01 12.32
CA ASN A 199 12.10 -11.12 13.24
C ASN A 199 10.99 -12.18 13.08
N LYS A 200 9.84 -11.79 12.54
CA LYS A 200 8.69 -12.66 12.22
C LYS A 200 8.65 -13.10 10.76
N SER A 201 9.75 -12.85 10.01
CA SER A 201 9.88 -13.25 8.59
C SER A 201 8.90 -12.56 7.63
N TYR A 202 8.36 -11.40 7.99
CA TYR A 202 7.59 -10.59 7.06
C TYR A 202 8.51 -9.95 6.02
N ALA A 203 8.17 -10.09 4.75
CA ALA A 203 8.94 -9.55 3.64
C ALA A 203 8.53 -8.11 3.29
N TYR A 204 7.28 -7.73 3.57
CA TYR A 204 6.77 -6.40 3.28
C TYR A 204 5.72 -5.93 4.29
N ASP A 205 5.58 -4.61 4.35
CA ASP A 205 4.57 -3.86 5.11
C ASP A 205 3.87 -2.85 4.20
N THR A 206 2.56 -2.68 4.36
CA THR A 206 1.76 -1.71 3.62
C THR A 206 0.91 -0.84 4.56
N SER A 207 1.47 -0.50 5.74
CA SER A 207 0.79 0.31 6.77
C SER A 207 1.02 1.82 6.63
N LYS A 208 1.85 2.25 5.66
CA LYS A 208 2.18 3.66 5.44
C LYS A 208 1.48 4.23 4.22
N SER A 209 1.51 5.55 4.09
CA SER A 209 1.15 6.27 2.88
C SER A 209 2.36 6.99 2.27
N ASP A 210 2.34 7.21 0.96
CA ASP A 210 3.38 7.96 0.25
C ASP A 210 2.83 8.58 -1.06
N ALA A 211 3.70 9.27 -1.80
CA ALA A 211 3.39 9.83 -3.10
C ALA A 211 2.97 8.73 -4.11
N ALA A 212 2.07 9.05 -5.01
CA ALA A 212 1.52 8.10 -5.98
C ALA A 212 2.59 7.47 -6.91
N ASN A 213 3.71 8.12 -7.12
CA ASN A 213 4.81 7.65 -7.98
C ASN A 213 6.00 7.07 -7.20
N TYR A 214 5.79 6.68 -5.95
CA TYR A 214 6.82 6.12 -5.08
C TYR A 214 7.21 4.71 -5.49
N TRP A 215 8.51 4.48 -5.72
CA TRP A 215 9.06 3.13 -5.86
C TRP A 215 9.46 2.57 -4.50
N PRO A 216 9.07 1.34 -4.18
CA PRO A 216 9.30 0.72 -2.88
C PRO A 216 10.75 0.76 -2.42
N GLU A 217 10.95 0.96 -1.13
CA GLU A 217 12.23 0.88 -0.42
C GLU A 217 12.23 -0.24 0.61
N LYS A 218 13.41 -0.82 0.82
CA LYS A 218 13.61 -1.85 1.82
C LYS A 218 14.21 -1.24 3.09
N ASN A 219 13.44 -1.24 4.18
CA ASN A 219 13.86 -0.71 5.47
C ASN A 219 13.95 -1.85 6.49
N ASN A 220 15.10 -2.02 7.17
CA ASN A 220 15.34 -3.12 8.11
C ASN A 220 14.99 -4.51 7.56
N GLY A 221 15.26 -4.76 6.26
CA GLY A 221 14.95 -6.04 5.64
C GLY A 221 13.51 -6.22 5.15
N VAL A 222 12.61 -5.26 5.39
CA VAL A 222 11.19 -5.29 5.00
C VAL A 222 10.91 -4.23 3.94
N TRP A 223 10.23 -4.60 2.87
CA TRP A 223 9.79 -3.69 1.82
C TRP A 223 8.62 -2.82 2.30
N ASN A 224 8.69 -1.52 2.04
CA ASN A 224 7.59 -0.59 2.25
C ASN A 224 6.76 -0.46 0.98
N PHE A 225 5.49 -0.86 1.03
CA PHE A 225 4.51 -0.75 -0.06
C PHE A 225 3.36 0.18 0.35
N PRO A 226 3.58 1.50 0.34
CA PRO A 226 2.63 2.45 0.90
C PRO A 226 1.39 2.59 0.03
N LEU A 227 0.24 2.88 0.67
CA LEU A 227 -0.93 3.38 -0.04
C LEU A 227 -0.62 4.75 -0.65
N ALA A 228 -1.12 5.02 -1.84
CA ALA A 228 -0.90 6.30 -2.50
C ALA A 228 -1.80 7.39 -1.92
N ARG A 229 -1.22 8.57 -1.64
CA ARG A 229 -1.98 9.79 -1.38
C ARG A 229 -2.45 10.38 -2.71
N LEU A 230 -3.74 10.64 -2.82
CA LEU A 230 -4.41 11.02 -4.07
C LEU A 230 -5.37 12.20 -3.86
N ARG A 231 -5.69 12.91 -4.96
CA ARG A 231 -6.84 13.83 -5.04
C ARG A 231 -7.98 13.15 -5.79
N ILE A 232 -9.17 13.18 -5.22
CA ILE A 232 -10.37 12.62 -5.86
C ILE A 232 -10.74 13.48 -7.07
N VAL A 233 -10.76 12.88 -8.25
CA VAL A 233 -11.16 13.55 -9.49
C VAL A 233 -12.62 14.00 -9.40
N GLY A 234 -12.85 15.28 -9.63
CA GLY A 234 -14.17 15.91 -9.58
C GLY A 234 -14.51 16.60 -8.27
N SER A 235 -14.01 16.15 -7.11
CA SER A 235 -14.21 16.83 -5.83
C SER A 235 -12.95 17.50 -5.28
N ASN A 236 -11.78 17.12 -5.77
CA ASN A 236 -10.46 17.58 -5.32
C ASN A 236 -10.15 17.32 -3.84
N LYS A 237 -10.92 16.46 -3.17
CA LYS A 237 -10.65 16.08 -1.78
C LYS A 237 -9.45 15.15 -1.70
N ALA A 238 -8.66 15.27 -0.64
CA ALA A 238 -7.55 14.35 -0.36
C ALA A 238 -8.06 12.99 0.09
N THR A 239 -7.39 11.92 -0.34
CA THR A 239 -7.74 10.54 0.00
C THR A 239 -6.51 9.63 -0.10
N LEU A 240 -6.60 8.43 0.45
CA LEU A 240 -5.68 7.32 0.12
C LEU A 240 -6.26 6.47 -1.02
N SER A 241 -5.41 5.67 -1.64
CA SER A 241 -5.83 4.65 -2.60
C SER A 241 -6.52 3.45 -1.90
N MET A 242 -7.50 3.76 -1.05
CA MET A 242 -8.27 2.82 -0.24
C MET A 242 -9.73 3.23 -0.17
N ASP A 243 -10.65 2.30 -0.34
CA ASP A 243 -12.08 2.55 -0.43
C ASP A 243 -12.67 3.26 0.80
N TYR A 244 -12.22 2.91 2.02
CA TYR A 244 -12.65 3.57 3.24
C TYR A 244 -12.34 5.08 3.23
N ASN A 245 -11.15 5.47 2.78
CA ASN A 245 -10.78 6.88 2.70
C ASN A 245 -11.62 7.64 1.66
N PHE A 246 -12.05 6.98 0.57
CA PHE A 246 -13.06 7.56 -0.33
C PHE A 246 -14.41 7.69 0.37
N TYR A 247 -14.86 6.67 1.10
CA TYR A 247 -16.12 6.71 1.85
C TYR A 247 -16.15 7.86 2.84
N VAL A 248 -15.08 8.07 3.61
CA VAL A 248 -14.97 9.22 4.53
C VAL A 248 -14.92 10.54 3.77
N ALA A 249 -14.10 10.66 2.73
CA ALA A 249 -13.99 11.89 1.95
C ALA A 249 -15.30 12.26 1.23
N ASP A 250 -16.02 11.28 0.70
CA ASP A 250 -17.26 11.49 -0.07
C ASP A 250 -18.46 11.79 0.82
N SER A 251 -18.66 10.99 1.88
CA SER A 251 -19.87 11.03 2.72
C SER A 251 -19.59 11.10 4.23
N ARG A 252 -18.35 11.39 4.65
CA ARG A 252 -17.93 11.46 6.07
C ARG A 252 -18.13 10.14 6.83
N GLY A 253 -18.00 9.01 6.14
CA GLY A 253 -18.25 7.71 6.74
C GLY A 253 -19.72 7.38 6.94
N GLU A 254 -20.66 8.18 6.41
CA GLU A 254 -22.09 7.96 6.55
C GLU A 254 -22.71 7.37 5.29
N PRO A 255 -23.64 6.41 5.39
CA PRO A 255 -24.28 5.79 4.24
C PRO A 255 -25.01 6.81 3.35
N ASN A 256 -24.70 6.83 2.06
CA ASN A 256 -25.31 7.71 1.07
C ASN A 256 -25.45 7.01 -0.29
N ALA A 257 -26.26 5.98 -0.34
CA ALA A 257 -26.49 5.20 -1.55
C ALA A 257 -27.14 6.01 -2.70
N ALA A 258 -27.81 7.14 -2.39
CA ALA A 258 -28.39 8.01 -3.41
C ALA A 258 -27.33 8.63 -4.34
N ASN A 259 -26.08 8.78 -3.88
CA ASN A 259 -24.96 9.30 -4.65
C ASN A 259 -24.02 8.21 -5.22
N LYS A 260 -24.42 6.95 -5.19
CA LYS A 260 -23.63 5.79 -5.61
C LYS A 260 -22.90 6.01 -6.94
N GLU A 261 -23.60 6.41 -7.98
CA GLU A 261 -23.01 6.55 -9.32
C GLU A 261 -21.98 7.69 -9.40
N THR A 262 -22.18 8.76 -8.61
CA THR A 262 -21.20 9.85 -8.49
C THR A 262 -19.92 9.35 -7.83
N TYR A 263 -20.02 8.70 -6.68
CA TYR A 263 -18.87 8.19 -5.93
C TYR A 263 -18.11 7.10 -6.70
N LYS A 264 -18.86 6.17 -7.33
CA LYS A 264 -18.29 5.16 -8.23
C LYS A 264 -17.49 5.80 -9.36
N LYS A 265 -18.06 6.81 -10.03
CA LYS A 265 -17.36 7.52 -11.11
C LYS A 265 -16.11 8.23 -10.61
N GLN A 266 -16.18 8.93 -9.48
CA GLN A 266 -15.05 9.63 -8.89
C GLN A 266 -13.89 8.67 -8.58
N MET A 267 -14.17 7.52 -7.96
CA MET A 267 -13.13 6.51 -7.69
C MET A 267 -12.54 5.93 -8.97
N ILE A 268 -13.37 5.59 -9.97
CA ILE A 268 -12.88 5.08 -11.25
C ILE A 268 -11.93 6.10 -11.90
N ASP A 269 -12.35 7.36 -11.98
CA ASP A 269 -11.58 8.40 -12.64
C ASP A 269 -10.27 8.69 -11.87
N THR A 270 -10.31 8.65 -10.53
CA THR A 270 -9.12 8.82 -9.67
C THR A 270 -8.14 7.67 -9.85
N TYR A 271 -8.59 6.42 -9.82
CA TYR A 271 -7.74 5.26 -10.04
C TYR A 271 -7.18 5.22 -11.48
N MET A 272 -7.97 5.66 -12.47
CA MET A 272 -7.47 5.78 -13.85
C MET A 272 -6.41 6.89 -13.97
N ALA A 273 -6.57 8.02 -13.28
CA ALA A 273 -5.56 9.07 -13.24
C ALA A 273 -4.25 8.56 -12.58
N TYR A 274 -4.37 7.87 -11.46
CA TYR A 274 -3.24 7.21 -10.77
C TYR A 274 -2.54 6.20 -11.68
N PHE A 275 -3.31 5.33 -12.34
CA PHE A 275 -2.76 4.37 -13.29
C PHE A 275 -2.03 5.05 -14.46
N GLN A 276 -2.68 6.01 -15.12
CA GLN A 276 -2.10 6.68 -16.30
C GLN A 276 -0.84 7.46 -15.96
N ALA A 277 -0.81 8.13 -14.79
CA ALA A 277 0.36 8.85 -14.30
C ALA A 277 1.59 7.93 -14.24
N ASN A 278 1.44 6.75 -13.64
CA ASN A 278 2.52 5.79 -13.47
C ASN A 278 2.80 4.99 -14.75
N TYR A 279 1.76 4.53 -15.46
CA TYR A 279 1.91 3.73 -16.68
C TYR A 279 2.66 4.46 -17.80
N PHE A 280 2.43 5.75 -17.95
CA PHE A 280 3.14 6.63 -18.89
C PHE A 280 4.28 7.42 -18.21
N GLY A 281 4.55 7.17 -16.94
CA GLY A 281 5.60 7.79 -16.14
C GLY A 281 6.65 6.78 -15.70
N ASN A 282 6.97 6.80 -14.42
CA ASN A 282 8.04 5.98 -13.85
C ASN A 282 7.65 4.52 -13.55
N ARG A 283 6.44 4.08 -13.88
CA ARG A 283 5.95 2.71 -13.65
C ARG A 283 5.92 2.28 -12.17
N ALA A 284 5.89 3.23 -11.24
CA ALA A 284 5.74 2.88 -9.83
C ALA A 284 4.50 2.00 -9.62
N PRO A 285 4.58 0.96 -8.77
CA PRO A 285 3.45 0.07 -8.51
C PRO A 285 2.23 0.82 -7.98
N LEU A 286 1.03 0.41 -8.40
CA LEU A 286 -0.20 0.87 -7.78
C LEU A 286 -0.52 -0.04 -6.59
N HIS A 287 -0.65 0.57 -5.41
CA HIS A 287 -1.08 -0.07 -4.16
C HIS A 287 -2.50 0.37 -3.85
N ILE A 288 -3.48 -0.52 -3.96
CA ILE A 288 -4.90 -0.22 -3.80
C ILE A 288 -5.51 -1.15 -2.76
N GLY A 289 -6.07 -0.56 -1.69
CA GLY A 289 -6.76 -1.26 -0.63
C GLY A 289 -8.28 -1.18 -0.76
N HIS A 290 -8.95 -2.25 -0.42
CA HIS A 290 -10.39 -2.34 -0.31
C HIS A 290 -10.76 -3.15 0.94
N HIS A 291 -12.01 -3.03 1.37
CA HIS A 291 -12.59 -3.83 2.44
C HIS A 291 -13.67 -4.77 1.88
N PHE A 292 -14.03 -5.78 2.64
CA PHE A 292 -15.21 -6.58 2.34
C PHE A 292 -16.47 -5.84 2.72
N SER A 293 -16.71 -4.70 2.07
CA SER A 293 -17.80 -3.79 2.31
C SER A 293 -18.46 -3.29 1.01
N LYS A 294 -19.72 -2.96 1.09
CA LYS A 294 -20.50 -2.32 0.00
C LYS A 294 -21.00 -0.92 0.40
N TRP A 295 -20.17 -0.14 1.07
CA TRP A 295 -20.47 1.24 1.44
C TRP A 295 -21.03 2.05 0.26
N ASN A 296 -21.93 2.95 0.56
CA ASN A 296 -22.63 3.77 -0.42
C ASN A 296 -23.32 2.95 -1.54
N GLY A 297 -23.95 1.82 -1.14
CA GLY A 297 -24.64 0.94 -2.08
C GLY A 297 -23.71 0.17 -3.01
N GLY A 298 -22.48 -0.08 -2.61
CA GLY A 298 -21.46 -0.81 -3.38
C GLY A 298 -20.71 0.05 -4.40
N ALA A 299 -20.76 1.39 -4.27
CA ALA A 299 -20.09 2.31 -5.19
C ALA A 299 -18.61 1.96 -5.41
N TYR A 300 -17.87 1.76 -4.31
CA TYR A 300 -16.42 1.53 -4.33
C TYR A 300 -16.07 0.12 -4.81
N TRP A 301 -16.85 -0.88 -4.40
CA TRP A 301 -16.70 -2.26 -4.88
C TRP A 301 -16.85 -2.37 -6.40
N GLU A 302 -17.91 -1.77 -6.93
CA GLU A 302 -18.15 -1.73 -8.38
C GLU A 302 -17.11 -0.88 -9.12
N ALA A 303 -16.62 0.21 -8.50
CA ALA A 303 -15.56 1.03 -9.06
C ALA A 303 -14.25 0.27 -9.20
N MET A 304 -13.83 -0.48 -8.18
CA MET A 304 -12.65 -1.36 -8.22
C MET A 304 -12.77 -2.39 -9.34
N GLN A 305 -13.93 -3.06 -9.45
CA GLN A 305 -14.16 -4.03 -10.52
C GLN A 305 -14.10 -3.39 -11.91
N ALA A 306 -14.69 -2.20 -12.07
CA ALA A 306 -14.66 -1.48 -13.35
C ALA A 306 -13.25 -0.99 -13.71
N PHE A 307 -12.47 -0.52 -12.74
CA PHE A 307 -11.08 -0.17 -12.90
C PHE A 307 -10.24 -1.37 -13.30
N ALA A 308 -10.30 -2.47 -12.53
CA ALA A 308 -9.55 -3.69 -12.82
C ALA A 308 -9.80 -4.21 -14.24
N LYS A 309 -11.06 -4.27 -14.69
CA LYS A 309 -11.42 -4.66 -16.06
C LYS A 309 -10.80 -3.75 -17.14
N ARG A 310 -10.56 -2.47 -16.84
CA ARG A 310 -9.98 -1.53 -17.80
C ARG A 310 -8.47 -1.66 -17.92
N VAL A 311 -7.79 -2.03 -16.84
CA VAL A 311 -6.31 -1.97 -16.79
C VAL A 311 -5.66 -3.36 -16.79
N CYS A 312 -6.26 -4.36 -16.13
CA CYS A 312 -5.73 -5.72 -16.11
C CYS A 312 -5.92 -6.38 -17.50
N GLY A 313 -4.85 -6.62 -18.19
CA GLY A 313 -4.89 -7.11 -19.58
C GLY A 313 -4.36 -6.10 -20.60
N GLN A 314 -4.09 -4.85 -20.19
CA GLN A 314 -3.32 -3.93 -21.03
C GLN A 314 -1.87 -4.43 -21.18
N PRO A 315 -1.19 -4.07 -22.28
CA PRO A 315 0.21 -4.44 -22.50
C PRO A 315 1.09 -4.02 -21.32
N GLU A 316 1.99 -4.92 -20.90
CA GLU A 316 2.93 -4.69 -19.79
C GLU A 316 2.28 -4.39 -18.43
N VAL A 317 0.99 -4.68 -18.24
CA VAL A 317 0.31 -4.56 -16.94
C VAL A 317 0.29 -5.91 -16.25
N LYS A 318 0.66 -5.94 -14.98
CA LYS A 318 0.60 -7.13 -14.12
C LYS A 318 -0.31 -6.86 -12.93
N CYS A 319 -1.54 -7.38 -12.99
CA CYS A 319 -2.48 -7.39 -11.86
C CYS A 319 -2.21 -8.65 -11.01
N GLY A 320 -1.29 -8.53 -10.08
CA GLY A 320 -0.79 -9.62 -9.25
C GLY A 320 -0.90 -9.36 -7.77
N THR A 321 -0.20 -10.16 -6.98
CA THR A 321 -0.14 -10.06 -5.53
C THR A 321 1.07 -9.23 -5.06
N TYR A 322 1.08 -8.85 -3.78
CA TYR A 322 2.28 -8.26 -3.19
C TYR A 322 3.48 -9.22 -3.22
N LYS A 323 3.28 -10.55 -3.12
CA LYS A 323 4.36 -11.54 -3.30
C LYS A 323 5.01 -11.45 -4.68
N ASP A 324 4.21 -11.23 -5.72
CA ASP A 324 4.74 -11.01 -7.08
C ASP A 324 5.59 -9.74 -7.13
N LEU A 325 5.15 -8.68 -6.44
CA LEU A 325 5.87 -7.42 -6.37
C LEU A 325 7.17 -7.59 -5.56
N VAL A 326 7.14 -8.27 -4.40
CA VAL A 326 8.35 -8.59 -3.61
C VAL A 326 9.40 -9.27 -4.47
N LYS A 327 9.01 -10.29 -5.23
CA LYS A 327 9.93 -10.98 -6.14
C LYS A 327 10.56 -10.00 -7.14
N PHE A 328 9.77 -9.15 -7.77
CA PHE A 328 10.26 -8.18 -8.75
C PHE A 328 11.22 -7.16 -8.12
N VAL A 329 10.87 -6.57 -6.98
CA VAL A 329 11.71 -5.54 -6.34
C VAL A 329 12.99 -6.12 -5.75
N GLU A 330 12.99 -7.37 -5.29
CA GLU A 330 14.23 -8.08 -4.87
C GLU A 330 15.17 -8.32 -6.06
N GLU A 331 14.64 -8.76 -7.20
CA GLU A 331 15.43 -8.98 -8.43
C GLU A 331 15.99 -7.67 -9.01
N ASN A 332 15.38 -6.53 -8.69
CA ASN A 332 15.75 -5.22 -9.22
C ASN A 332 16.17 -4.19 -8.15
N LYS A 333 16.50 -4.62 -6.94
CA LYS A 333 16.79 -3.72 -5.81
C LYS A 333 17.94 -2.73 -6.09
N ASP A 334 18.92 -3.14 -6.86
CA ASP A 334 20.06 -2.31 -7.24
C ASP A 334 19.71 -1.24 -8.29
N LYS A 335 18.53 -1.35 -8.93
CA LYS A 335 18.01 -0.42 -9.96
C LYS A 335 16.94 0.53 -9.42
N ARG A 336 16.71 0.56 -8.12
CA ARG A 336 15.63 1.36 -7.54
C ARG A 336 15.71 2.85 -7.89
N ARG A 337 16.92 3.42 -7.93
CA ARG A 337 17.11 4.84 -8.27
C ARG A 337 16.69 5.13 -9.71
N GLU A 338 17.08 4.27 -10.63
CA GLU A 338 16.72 4.35 -12.04
C GLU A 338 15.22 4.16 -12.26
N LEU A 339 14.61 3.22 -11.53
CA LEU A 339 13.16 2.99 -11.54
C LEU A 339 12.42 4.23 -11.02
N GLN A 340 12.82 4.79 -9.87
CA GLN A 340 12.22 6.00 -9.33
C GLN A 340 12.34 7.20 -10.30
N ALA A 341 13.48 7.34 -10.94
CA ALA A 341 13.72 8.39 -11.94
C ALA A 341 13.03 8.12 -13.30
N GLY A 342 12.49 6.92 -13.53
CA GLY A 342 11.93 6.54 -14.83
C GLY A 342 12.98 6.47 -15.94
N SER A 343 14.22 6.01 -15.62
CA SER A 343 15.36 5.95 -16.55
C SER A 343 15.25 4.79 -17.54
N PHE A 344 14.15 4.76 -18.28
CA PHE A 344 13.85 3.80 -19.35
C PHE A 344 12.99 4.47 -20.44
N THR A 345 12.90 3.87 -21.62
CA THR A 345 12.04 4.38 -22.70
C THR A 345 10.57 4.33 -22.27
N GLN A 346 9.99 5.49 -22.06
CA GLN A 346 8.57 5.62 -21.68
C GLN A 346 7.66 5.41 -22.89
N LEU A 347 6.41 4.99 -22.63
CA LEU A 347 5.38 4.97 -23.66
C LEU A 347 4.94 6.39 -24.02
N PRO A 348 4.59 6.65 -25.28
CA PRO A 348 4.01 7.94 -25.66
C PRO A 348 2.69 8.13 -24.90
N ARG A 349 2.55 9.28 -24.25
CA ARG A 349 1.35 9.63 -23.50
C ARG A 349 0.26 10.09 -24.46
N PRO A 350 -0.93 9.47 -24.49
CA PRO A 350 -2.02 9.93 -25.33
C PRO A 350 -2.57 11.28 -24.84
N PRO A 351 -3.14 12.10 -25.73
CA PRO A 351 -3.82 13.33 -25.34
C PRO A 351 -4.91 13.06 -24.31
N GLY A 352 -4.98 13.90 -23.27
CA GLY A 352 -5.96 13.78 -22.18
C GLY A 352 -5.65 12.75 -21.11
N ALA A 353 -4.58 11.96 -21.26
CA ALA A 353 -4.12 11.12 -20.14
C ALA A 353 -3.56 11.98 -19.01
N ALA A 354 -3.79 11.52 -17.76
CA ALA A 354 -3.30 12.21 -16.57
C ALA A 354 -1.79 12.44 -16.63
N SER A 355 -1.33 13.55 -16.05
CA SER A 355 0.09 13.90 -15.94
C SER A 355 0.87 12.80 -15.19
N SER A 356 2.17 12.67 -15.52
CA SER A 356 3.09 11.82 -14.73
C SER A 356 3.36 12.40 -13.33
N ALA A 357 3.17 13.69 -13.17
CA ALA A 357 3.23 14.36 -11.87
C ALA A 357 1.80 14.51 -11.35
N LEU A 358 1.35 13.55 -10.53
CA LEU A 358 0.22 13.80 -9.65
C LEU A 358 0.67 14.76 -8.56
N GLU A 359 -0.25 15.60 -8.10
CA GLU A 359 0.01 16.47 -6.95
C GLU A 359 0.44 15.63 -5.75
N ASP A 360 1.51 16.03 -5.09
CA ASP A 360 1.88 15.41 -3.80
C ASP A 360 0.93 15.92 -2.72
N VAL A 361 0.07 15.03 -2.27
CA VAL A 361 -0.94 15.36 -1.25
C VAL A 361 -0.31 15.20 0.13
N PRO A 362 -0.30 16.26 0.98
CA PRO A 362 0.16 16.14 2.36
C PRO A 362 -0.65 15.11 3.15
N GLU A 363 0.04 14.32 3.98
CA GLU A 363 -0.63 13.33 4.83
C GLU A 363 -1.65 13.97 5.77
N SER A 364 -1.37 15.19 6.25
CA SER A 364 -2.27 15.95 7.12
C SER A 364 -3.63 16.35 6.49
N GLU A 365 -3.78 16.22 5.18
CA GLU A 365 -5.03 16.49 4.48
C GLU A 365 -5.89 15.21 4.30
N ILE A 366 -5.34 14.03 4.60
CA ILE A 366 -6.04 12.76 4.41
C ILE A 366 -7.12 12.62 5.49
N ALA A 367 -8.37 12.45 5.06
CA ALA A 367 -9.48 12.05 5.92
C ALA A 367 -9.51 10.53 6.11
N GLY A 368 -10.08 10.05 7.21
CA GLY A 368 -10.11 8.64 7.54
C GLY A 368 -8.78 8.15 8.14
N THR A 369 -8.24 8.89 9.10
CA THR A 369 -7.11 8.47 9.94
C THR A 369 -7.57 7.49 11.02
N ALA A 370 -6.65 6.98 11.85
CA ALA A 370 -6.93 5.98 12.89
C ALA A 370 -8.10 6.33 13.82
N GLU A 371 -8.35 7.61 14.08
CA GLU A 371 -9.46 8.07 14.92
C GLU A 371 -10.83 7.87 14.26
N ASP A 372 -10.90 8.02 12.94
CA ASP A 372 -12.14 7.85 12.16
C ASP A 372 -12.47 6.37 11.93
N HIS A 373 -11.46 5.50 11.81
CA HIS A 373 -11.65 4.05 11.63
C HIS A 373 -12.33 3.38 12.83
N ALA A 374 -12.01 3.81 14.05
CA ALA A 374 -12.56 3.20 15.27
C ALA A 374 -14.09 3.38 15.42
N ALA A 375 -14.67 4.39 14.77
CA ALA A 375 -16.10 4.70 14.87
C ALA A 375 -16.98 3.89 13.89
N HIS A 376 -16.39 3.25 12.86
CA HIS A 376 -17.16 2.67 11.73
C HIS A 376 -16.90 1.17 11.49
N ASP A 377 -15.90 0.55 12.13
CA ASP A 377 -15.59 -0.87 11.96
C ASP A 377 -16.66 -1.83 12.54
N ASP A 378 -17.54 -1.34 13.41
CA ASP A 378 -18.68 -2.12 13.94
C ASP A 378 -19.69 -2.52 12.84
N ASN A 379 -19.62 -1.93 11.64
CA ASN A 379 -20.53 -2.19 10.53
C ASN A 379 -20.10 -3.32 9.60
N GLU A 380 -18.81 -3.74 9.55
CA GLU A 380 -18.41 -4.90 8.74
C GLU A 380 -19.09 -6.21 9.16
N ALA A 381 -19.50 -6.32 10.43
CA ALA A 381 -20.18 -7.51 10.96
C ALA A 381 -21.71 -7.47 10.76
N ASN A 382 -22.30 -6.33 10.38
CA ASN A 382 -23.75 -6.12 10.35
C ASN A 382 -24.32 -5.84 8.94
N GLU A 383 -23.48 -5.68 7.89
CA GLU A 383 -23.91 -5.56 6.49
C GLU A 383 -23.50 -6.84 5.67
#